data_9be504c1e68d6ea466377e22c183cb8c
#
_entry.id   9be504c1e68d6ea466377e22c183cb8c
#
_cell.length_a   1.000
_cell.length_b   1.000
_cell.length_c   1.000
_cell.angle_alpha   90.00
_cell.angle_beta   90.00
_cell.angle_gamma   90.00
#
_symmetry.space_group_name_H-M   'P 1'
#
loop_
_entity.id
_entity.type
_entity.pdbx_description
1 polymer ?
#
loop_
_entity_poly.entity_id
_entity_poly.type
_entity_poly.pdbx_seq_one_letter_code
_entity_poly.pdbx_strand_id
1 'polypeptide(L)'
;MINLKKISGLLLAAAMVFGLGSCNSQKGNDALKVTILYPNWSEGIAMSHLAKVALEADSFEVELINLEPGLIFGELSKENSKGDVFLDAWLPHTHAPYWEDYGDDLVMMGKIFEGGTTGLVVPSYVPINSIEELNAHKEQFDGEIIGIGSGAGIHAATLRAIDEYELDFEQITSSGPAMVASIQRAVRDESWIVATGWKPHYKWANFDLKYLEDPKGVYPTDYIGVVSRKGFEEDKPEAARFFKNFKLSEEQLYALMDAVDKNGEEAGAKAWYKANKALVDGWK
;
A
#
# COMPACT_ATOMS: atom_id res chain seq x y z
N MET A 1 58.09 50.65 -48.85
CA MET A 1 58.53 49.26 -49.09
C MET A 1 59.19 48.73 -47.83
N ILE A 2 58.47 48.14 -46.95
CA ILE A 2 59.03 47.47 -45.76
C ILE A 2 58.32 46.13 -45.62
N ASN A 3 59.13 45.11 -45.61
CA ASN A 3 58.79 43.71 -45.58
C ASN A 3 58.07 43.28 -44.27
N LEU A 4 56.98 42.61 -44.44
CA LEU A 4 56.31 41.90 -43.36
C LEU A 4 56.45 40.38 -43.60
N LYS A 5 57.39 39.74 -42.93
CA LYS A 5 57.46 38.26 -42.84
C LYS A 5 57.83 37.84 -41.41
N LYS A 6 57.06 36.84 -40.92
CA LYS A 6 57.33 35.98 -39.82
C LYS A 6 56.93 36.46 -38.39
N ILE A 7 55.79 36.01 -37.94
CA ILE A 7 55.70 35.31 -36.66
C ILE A 7 54.47 34.37 -36.84
N SER A 8 54.77 33.12 -37.14
CA SER A 8 53.85 32.01 -37.03
C SER A 8 54.31 31.14 -35.82
N GLY A 9 53.38 30.71 -35.00
CA GLY A 9 53.66 29.58 -34.14
C GLY A 9 53.66 29.91 -32.62
N LEU A 10 52.60 29.55 -32.00
CA LEU A 10 52.46 28.92 -30.65
C LEU A 10 51.20 29.45 -29.96
N LEU A 11 50.12 28.77 -30.21
CA LEU A 11 48.92 28.82 -29.32
C LEU A 11 47.93 27.77 -29.82
N LEU A 12 48.24 26.50 -29.55
CA LEU A 12 47.25 25.39 -29.68
C LEU A 12 47.68 24.25 -28.78
N ALA A 13 47.44 24.39 -27.47
CA ALA A 13 47.43 23.25 -26.54
C ALA A 13 46.93 23.70 -25.14
N ALA A 14 45.64 24.01 -25.01
CA ALA A 14 45.00 24.06 -23.70
C ALA A 14 43.47 24.08 -23.82
N ALA A 15 42.87 22.99 -24.31
CA ALA A 15 41.42 22.80 -24.23
C ALA A 15 41.05 21.32 -24.40
N MET A 16 41.46 20.46 -23.45
CA MET A 16 40.93 19.13 -23.30
C MET A 16 41.19 18.59 -21.88
N VAL A 17 40.56 19.14 -20.88
CA VAL A 17 40.29 18.47 -19.59
C VAL A 17 39.12 19.19 -18.93
N PHE A 18 37.89 19.03 -19.42
CA PHE A 18 36.67 19.30 -18.69
C PHE A 18 35.55 18.48 -19.32
N GLY A 19 35.45 17.21 -18.97
CA GLY A 19 34.39 16.37 -19.52
C GLY A 19 34.27 15.00 -18.89
N LEU A 20 34.56 14.86 -17.58
CA LEU A 20 34.38 13.59 -16.86
C LEU A 20 33.81 13.76 -15.44
N GLY A 21 33.10 14.84 -15.15
CA GLY A 21 32.55 15.10 -13.81
C GLY A 21 31.02 15.11 -13.69
N SER A 22 30.25 14.94 -14.79
CA SER A 22 28.81 15.20 -14.74
C SER A 22 27.92 13.95 -14.57
N CYS A 23 28.44 12.75 -14.76
CA CYS A 23 27.61 11.54 -14.62
C CYS A 23 27.51 10.98 -13.21
N ASN A 24 28.37 11.39 -12.29
CA ASN A 24 28.41 10.81 -10.95
C ASN A 24 27.50 11.55 -9.95
N SER A 25 27.17 12.81 -10.19
CA SER A 25 26.29 13.57 -9.30
C SER A 25 24.80 13.25 -9.51
N GLN A 26 24.37 12.90 -10.74
CA GLN A 26 23.00 12.49 -10.99
C GLN A 26 22.69 11.11 -10.40
N LYS A 27 23.57 10.13 -10.56
CA LYS A 27 23.41 8.81 -9.93
C LYS A 27 23.38 8.86 -8.40
N GLY A 28 24.14 9.75 -7.77
CA GLY A 28 24.13 9.92 -6.32
C GLY A 28 22.83 10.54 -5.79
N ASN A 29 22.17 11.38 -6.59
CA ASN A 29 20.90 12.00 -6.20
C ASN A 29 19.70 11.04 -6.41
N ASP A 30 19.74 10.23 -7.47
CA ASP A 30 18.71 9.25 -7.76
C ASP A 30 18.70 8.08 -6.75
N ALA A 31 19.85 7.72 -6.18
CA ALA A 31 19.96 6.69 -5.16
C ALA A 31 19.28 7.06 -3.83
N LEU A 32 19.07 8.36 -3.57
CA LEU A 32 18.39 8.88 -2.37
C LEU A 32 16.91 9.19 -2.63
N LYS A 33 16.41 9.02 -3.85
CA LYS A 33 14.99 9.21 -4.14
C LYS A 33 14.26 7.87 -4.10
N VAL A 34 13.15 7.79 -3.35
CA VAL A 34 12.29 6.60 -3.25
C VAL A 34 10.84 6.97 -3.55
N THR A 35 10.21 6.22 -4.44
CA THR A 35 8.78 6.37 -4.75
C THR A 35 8.01 5.18 -4.21
N ILE A 36 7.12 5.42 -3.25
CA ILE A 36 6.23 4.42 -2.65
C ILE A 36 4.86 4.53 -3.31
N LEU A 37 4.39 3.44 -3.89
CA LEU A 37 3.03 3.33 -4.40
C LEU A 37 2.13 2.73 -3.33
N TYR A 38 0.94 3.28 -3.12
CA TYR A 38 0.05 2.80 -2.07
C TYR A 38 -1.44 2.98 -2.41
N PRO A 39 -2.34 2.09 -1.93
CA PRO A 39 -3.78 2.27 -2.04
C PRO A 39 -4.31 3.18 -0.91
N ASN A 40 -5.48 3.77 -1.14
CA ASN A 40 -6.14 4.62 -0.14
C ASN A 40 -6.85 3.75 0.94
N TRP A 41 -6.07 2.90 1.62
CA TRP A 41 -6.50 2.03 2.71
C TRP A 41 -5.78 2.39 3.99
N SER A 42 -6.44 2.14 5.12
CA SER A 42 -5.96 2.52 6.46
C SER A 42 -4.51 2.10 6.74
N GLU A 43 -4.22 0.82 6.54
CA GLU A 43 -2.91 0.22 6.77
C GLU A 43 -1.88 0.66 5.72
N GLY A 44 -2.28 0.71 4.45
CA GLY A 44 -1.42 1.15 3.34
C GLY A 44 -0.96 2.60 3.51
N ILE A 45 -1.89 3.50 3.86
CA ILE A 45 -1.59 4.90 4.19
C ILE A 45 -0.63 4.96 5.38
N ALA A 46 -0.96 4.29 6.48
CA ALA A 46 -0.19 4.36 7.71
C ALA A 46 1.25 3.85 7.54
N MET A 47 1.44 2.70 6.90
CA MET A 47 2.77 2.13 6.63
C MET A 47 3.57 2.99 5.65
N SER A 48 2.94 3.50 4.59
CA SER A 48 3.61 4.33 3.58
C SER A 48 4.09 5.66 4.16
N HIS A 49 3.26 6.33 4.98
CA HIS A 49 3.66 7.56 5.65
C HIS A 49 4.72 7.32 6.74
N LEU A 50 4.68 6.20 7.46
CA LEU A 50 5.75 5.83 8.38
C LEU A 50 7.08 5.61 7.65
N ALA A 51 7.05 4.86 6.53
CA ALA A 51 8.25 4.62 5.73
C ALA A 51 8.83 5.93 5.18
N LYS A 52 7.97 6.83 4.68
CA LYS A 52 8.38 8.18 4.25
C LYS A 52 9.09 8.93 5.37
N VAL A 53 8.47 9.05 6.54
CA VAL A 53 9.05 9.77 7.69
C VAL A 53 10.39 9.17 8.13
N ALA A 54 10.50 7.85 8.14
CA ALA A 54 11.70 7.15 8.56
C ALA A 54 12.87 7.34 7.57
N LEU A 55 12.60 7.25 6.27
CA LEU A 55 13.61 7.43 5.22
C LEU A 55 14.02 8.90 5.08
N GLU A 56 13.09 9.85 5.18
CA GLU A 56 13.41 11.29 5.17
C GLU A 56 14.27 11.72 6.35
N ALA A 57 14.17 11.04 7.51
CA ALA A 57 15.06 11.25 8.63
C ALA A 57 16.52 10.85 8.32
N ASP A 58 16.74 10.02 7.30
CA ASP A 58 18.05 9.59 6.80
C ASP A 58 18.41 10.28 5.47
N SER A 59 17.81 11.43 5.19
CA SER A 59 18.09 12.28 4.02
C SER A 59 17.64 11.72 2.67
N PHE A 60 16.75 10.73 2.65
CA PHE A 60 16.07 10.34 1.42
C PHE A 60 15.02 11.39 1.02
N GLU A 61 14.76 11.50 -0.27
CA GLU A 61 13.59 12.17 -0.84
C GLU A 61 12.53 11.12 -1.12
N VAL A 62 11.37 11.19 -0.45
CA VAL A 62 10.33 10.17 -0.60
C VAL A 62 9.07 10.74 -1.21
N GLU A 63 8.69 10.20 -2.36
CA GLU A 63 7.44 10.48 -3.03
C GLU A 63 6.40 9.40 -2.73
N LEU A 64 5.18 9.81 -2.41
CA LEU A 64 4.04 8.91 -2.23
C LEU A 64 3.06 9.08 -3.38
N ILE A 65 2.70 7.98 -4.06
CA ILE A 65 1.74 8.00 -5.17
C ILE A 65 0.59 7.05 -4.85
N ASN A 66 -0.61 7.63 -4.75
CA ASN A 66 -1.81 6.84 -4.51
C ASN A 66 -2.34 6.22 -5.81
N LEU A 67 -2.49 4.90 -5.84
CA LEU A 67 -2.99 4.11 -6.96
C LEU A 67 -3.79 2.90 -6.46
N GLU A 68 -4.67 2.36 -7.30
CA GLU A 68 -5.30 1.07 -7.05
C GLU A 68 -4.31 -0.10 -7.22
N PRO A 69 -4.44 -1.22 -6.47
CA PRO A 69 -3.47 -2.32 -6.48
C PRO A 69 -3.10 -2.86 -7.86
N GLY A 70 -4.08 -3.08 -8.74
CA GLY A 70 -3.79 -3.55 -10.10
C GLY A 70 -2.88 -2.62 -10.89
N LEU A 71 -3.00 -1.29 -10.67
CA LEU A 71 -2.10 -0.29 -11.27
C LEU A 71 -0.74 -0.29 -10.59
N ILE A 72 -0.67 -0.54 -9.28
CA ILE A 72 0.58 -0.63 -8.52
C ILE A 72 1.42 -1.80 -9.03
N PHE A 73 0.85 -3.01 -9.08
CA PHE A 73 1.54 -4.20 -9.57
C PHE A 73 2.00 -4.01 -11.02
N GLY A 74 1.11 -3.51 -11.89
CA GLY A 74 1.44 -3.24 -13.28
C GLY A 74 2.46 -2.12 -13.49
N GLU A 75 2.55 -1.12 -12.58
CA GLU A 75 3.58 -0.09 -12.66
C GLU A 75 4.94 -0.63 -12.21
N LEU A 76 4.98 -1.34 -11.07
CA LEU A 76 6.23 -1.89 -10.53
C LEU A 76 6.86 -2.95 -11.42
N SER A 77 6.08 -3.67 -12.23
CA SER A 77 6.58 -4.70 -13.16
C SER A 77 7.28 -4.15 -14.40
N LYS A 78 7.15 -2.84 -14.68
CA LYS A 78 7.78 -2.22 -15.85
C LYS A 78 9.29 -2.11 -15.69
N GLU A 79 10.03 -2.32 -16.77
CA GLU A 79 11.48 -2.12 -16.82
C GLU A 79 11.89 -0.69 -16.43
N ASN A 80 11.08 0.31 -16.80
CA ASN A 80 11.29 1.72 -16.46
C ASN A 80 10.19 2.21 -15.50
N SER A 81 9.94 1.45 -14.44
CA SER A 81 8.97 1.81 -13.41
C SER A 81 9.29 3.16 -12.79
N LYS A 82 8.24 3.96 -12.54
CA LYS A 82 8.33 5.20 -11.77
C LYS A 82 8.13 4.98 -10.28
N GLY A 83 7.59 3.81 -9.90
CA GLY A 83 7.48 3.36 -8.52
C GLY A 83 8.64 2.47 -8.14
N ASP A 84 9.00 2.46 -6.87
CA ASP A 84 10.05 1.60 -6.33
C ASP A 84 9.48 0.46 -5.50
N VAL A 85 8.47 0.73 -4.67
CA VAL A 85 8.03 -0.21 -3.64
C VAL A 85 6.54 -0.03 -3.29
N PHE A 86 5.94 -1.12 -2.84
CA PHE A 86 4.58 -1.24 -2.33
C PHE A 86 4.58 -2.02 -1.02
N LEU A 87 4.01 -1.47 0.06
CA LEU A 87 4.06 -2.06 1.39
C LEU A 87 2.78 -2.79 1.81
N ASP A 88 1.80 -2.93 0.91
CA ASP A 88 0.48 -3.44 1.28
C ASP A 88 0.02 -4.55 0.32
N ALA A 89 0.95 -5.45 -0.02
CA ALA A 89 0.66 -6.61 -0.86
C ALA A 89 0.05 -7.75 -0.04
N TRP A 90 -1.23 -8.04 -0.25
CA TRP A 90 -1.99 -9.10 0.42
C TRP A 90 -1.87 -10.42 -0.33
N LEU A 91 -1.04 -11.31 0.17
CA LEU A 91 -0.68 -12.58 -0.47
C LEU A 91 -0.78 -13.74 0.53
N PRO A 92 -0.98 -14.97 0.06
CA PRO A 92 -0.97 -15.37 -1.36
C PRO A 92 -2.33 -15.27 -2.09
N HIS A 93 -3.42 -14.80 -1.45
CA HIS A 93 -4.77 -15.01 -1.98
C HIS A 93 -5.42 -13.73 -2.54
N THR A 94 -5.52 -12.67 -1.74
CA THR A 94 -6.28 -11.46 -2.11
C THR A 94 -5.71 -10.79 -3.38
N HIS A 95 -4.39 -10.71 -3.50
CA HIS A 95 -3.72 -10.17 -4.68
C HIS A 95 -3.14 -11.26 -5.60
N ALA A 96 -3.60 -12.52 -5.46
CA ALA A 96 -3.15 -13.63 -6.31
C ALA A 96 -3.20 -13.32 -7.81
N PRO A 97 -4.30 -12.77 -8.39
CA PRO A 97 -4.34 -12.49 -9.82
C PRO A 97 -3.24 -11.52 -10.28
N TYR A 98 -2.94 -10.50 -9.48
CA TYR A 98 -1.88 -9.55 -9.81
C TYR A 98 -0.49 -10.17 -9.66
N TRP A 99 -0.33 -11.07 -8.67
CA TRP A 99 0.94 -11.79 -8.49
C TRP A 99 1.17 -12.83 -9.59
N GLU A 100 0.13 -13.47 -10.08
CA GLU A 100 0.18 -14.38 -11.23
C GLU A 100 0.55 -13.63 -12.52
N ASP A 101 -0.01 -12.43 -12.74
CA ASP A 101 0.24 -11.66 -13.95
C ASP A 101 1.60 -10.96 -13.96
N TYR A 102 2.09 -10.49 -12.82
CA TYR A 102 3.24 -9.59 -12.73
C TYR A 102 4.39 -10.08 -11.85
N GLY A 103 4.18 -11.13 -11.03
CA GLY A 103 5.12 -11.55 -9.99
C GLY A 103 6.51 -11.92 -10.49
N ASP A 104 6.59 -12.44 -11.73
CA ASP A 104 7.89 -12.76 -12.37
C ASP A 104 8.78 -11.52 -12.57
N ASP A 105 8.19 -10.32 -12.62
CA ASP A 105 8.90 -9.04 -12.80
C ASP A 105 8.99 -8.21 -11.52
N LEU A 106 8.64 -8.80 -10.38
CA LEU A 106 8.64 -8.19 -9.06
C LEU A 106 9.57 -8.93 -8.09
N VAL A 107 9.86 -8.28 -6.97
CA VAL A 107 10.63 -8.87 -5.87
C VAL A 107 9.84 -8.80 -4.58
N MET A 108 9.55 -9.96 -3.97
CA MET A 108 9.04 -10.03 -2.60
C MET A 108 10.21 -9.76 -1.64
N MET A 109 10.19 -8.61 -0.98
CA MET A 109 11.26 -8.18 -0.08
C MET A 109 11.12 -8.72 1.34
N GLY A 110 9.89 -8.87 1.82
CA GLY A 110 9.63 -9.36 3.17
C GLY A 110 8.15 -9.30 3.53
N LYS A 111 7.82 -9.88 4.68
CA LYS A 111 6.47 -9.83 5.25
C LYS A 111 6.44 -8.82 6.40
N ILE A 112 5.48 -7.91 6.36
CA ILE A 112 5.25 -6.88 7.38
C ILE A 112 4.37 -7.43 8.50
N PHE A 113 3.27 -8.11 8.10
CA PHE A 113 2.22 -8.55 9.00
C PHE A 113 1.72 -9.94 8.58
N GLU A 114 1.52 -10.84 9.54
CA GLU A 114 0.96 -12.18 9.33
C GLU A 114 -0.49 -12.23 9.82
N GLY A 115 -1.34 -13.00 9.15
CA GLY A 115 -2.72 -13.22 9.57
C GLY A 115 -3.69 -12.11 9.17
N GLY A 116 -3.44 -11.48 8.01
CA GLY A 116 -4.42 -10.60 7.37
C GLY A 116 -5.69 -11.37 7.00
N THR A 117 -6.85 -10.85 7.41
CA THR A 117 -8.15 -11.47 7.11
C THR A 117 -9.03 -10.54 6.33
N THR A 118 -9.78 -11.10 5.37
CA THR A 118 -10.82 -10.40 4.61
C THR A 118 -12.16 -11.11 4.81
N GLY A 119 -13.28 -10.45 4.50
CA GLY A 119 -14.60 -11.06 4.59
C GLY A 119 -15.74 -10.05 4.50
N LEU A 120 -16.95 -10.53 4.70
CA LEU A 120 -18.13 -9.69 4.88
C LEU A 120 -18.33 -9.40 6.37
N VAL A 121 -18.61 -8.14 6.69
CA VAL A 121 -18.80 -7.67 8.06
C VAL A 121 -20.17 -7.00 8.21
N VAL A 122 -20.72 -7.17 9.40
CA VAL A 122 -21.95 -6.50 9.85
C VAL A 122 -21.73 -5.90 11.23
N PRO A 123 -22.49 -4.87 11.64
CA PRO A 123 -22.54 -4.45 13.05
C PRO A 123 -22.95 -5.61 13.98
N SER A 124 -22.37 -5.68 15.18
CA SER A 124 -22.59 -6.80 16.09
C SER A 124 -24.04 -6.96 16.55
N TYR A 125 -24.86 -5.89 16.48
CA TYR A 125 -26.29 -5.94 16.78
C TYR A 125 -27.13 -6.62 15.70
N VAL A 126 -26.59 -6.84 14.48
CA VAL A 126 -27.28 -7.57 13.40
C VAL A 126 -27.32 -9.06 13.75
N PRO A 127 -28.49 -9.73 13.82
CA PRO A 127 -28.65 -11.04 14.42
C PRO A 127 -28.31 -12.22 13.50
N ILE A 128 -27.58 -12.01 12.41
CA ILE A 128 -27.06 -13.09 11.55
C ILE A 128 -25.59 -13.33 11.81
N ASN A 129 -25.11 -14.55 11.56
CA ASN A 129 -23.72 -14.94 11.84
C ASN A 129 -22.99 -15.56 10.65
N SER A 130 -23.69 -15.91 9.57
CA SER A 130 -23.12 -16.54 8.38
C SER A 130 -23.52 -15.82 7.09
N ILE A 131 -22.63 -15.89 6.09
CA ILE A 131 -22.92 -15.43 4.72
C ILE A 131 -24.16 -16.14 4.16
N GLU A 132 -24.38 -17.40 4.54
CA GLU A 132 -25.55 -18.21 4.11
C GLU A 132 -26.90 -17.62 4.54
N GLU A 133 -26.92 -16.78 5.57
CA GLU A 133 -28.15 -16.17 6.09
C GLU A 133 -28.57 -14.89 5.35
N LEU A 134 -27.67 -14.31 4.52
CA LEU A 134 -27.89 -13.01 3.88
C LEU A 134 -29.16 -12.98 3.03
N ASN A 135 -29.40 -13.99 2.18
CA ASN A 135 -30.58 -14.01 1.29
C ASN A 135 -31.91 -13.97 2.04
N ALA A 136 -31.98 -14.58 3.24
CA ALA A 136 -33.20 -14.58 4.07
C ALA A 136 -33.51 -13.17 4.62
N HIS A 137 -32.53 -12.27 4.58
CA HIS A 137 -32.60 -10.92 5.14
C HIS A 137 -32.26 -9.82 4.11
N LYS A 138 -32.40 -10.14 2.82
CA LYS A 138 -32.03 -9.25 1.71
C LYS A 138 -32.62 -7.83 1.85
N GLU A 139 -33.92 -7.75 2.19
CA GLU A 139 -34.63 -6.47 2.29
C GLU A 139 -34.06 -5.56 3.40
N GLN A 140 -33.57 -6.15 4.52
CA GLN A 140 -32.98 -5.39 5.61
C GLN A 140 -31.62 -4.78 5.23
N PHE A 141 -30.94 -5.34 4.23
CA PHE A 141 -29.67 -4.87 3.67
C PHE A 141 -29.84 -4.11 2.35
N ASP A 142 -31.08 -3.79 1.94
CA ASP A 142 -31.38 -3.19 0.63
C ASP A 142 -30.87 -4.02 -0.57
N GLY A 143 -30.51 -5.30 -0.36
CA GLY A 143 -29.88 -6.15 -1.35
C GLY A 143 -28.47 -5.71 -1.75
N GLU A 144 -27.78 -4.93 -0.92
CA GLU A 144 -26.49 -4.32 -1.23
C GLU A 144 -25.39 -4.80 -0.28
N ILE A 145 -24.19 -5.05 -0.84
CA ILE A 145 -22.93 -5.23 -0.10
C ILE A 145 -22.07 -4.01 -0.37
N ILE A 146 -21.81 -3.21 0.64
CA ILE A 146 -20.98 -2.00 0.51
C ILE A 146 -19.52 -2.37 0.40
N GLY A 147 -18.96 -2.24 -0.78
CA GLY A 147 -17.58 -2.57 -1.11
C GLY A 147 -16.66 -1.36 -1.24
N ILE A 148 -15.48 -1.63 -1.77
CA ILE A 148 -14.45 -0.62 -2.11
C ILE A 148 -14.14 -0.67 -3.61
N GLY A 149 -13.05 -0.01 -4.05
CA GLY A 149 -12.68 0.09 -5.46
C GLY A 149 -12.58 -1.26 -6.17
N SER A 150 -12.99 -1.32 -7.43
CA SER A 150 -12.99 -2.55 -8.22
C SER A 150 -11.58 -3.13 -8.49
N GLY A 151 -10.53 -2.32 -8.29
CA GLY A 151 -9.14 -2.78 -8.33
C GLY A 151 -8.64 -3.43 -7.05
N ALA A 152 -9.46 -3.52 -5.99
CA ALA A 152 -9.11 -4.20 -4.76
C ALA A 152 -9.38 -5.71 -4.87
N GLY A 153 -8.47 -6.54 -4.36
CA GLY A 153 -8.64 -8.00 -4.39
C GLY A 153 -9.88 -8.49 -3.62
N ILE A 154 -10.25 -7.81 -2.52
CA ILE A 154 -11.47 -8.11 -1.78
C ILE A 154 -12.75 -7.85 -2.61
N HIS A 155 -12.71 -6.93 -3.57
CA HIS A 155 -13.82 -6.72 -4.50
C HIS A 155 -14.07 -7.98 -5.33
N ALA A 156 -13.02 -8.54 -5.93
CA ALA A 156 -13.12 -9.78 -6.70
C ALA A 156 -13.52 -10.98 -5.81
N ALA A 157 -13.01 -11.05 -4.57
CA ALA A 157 -13.42 -12.08 -3.61
C ALA A 157 -14.91 -11.97 -3.27
N THR A 158 -15.44 -10.75 -3.11
CA THR A 158 -16.86 -10.53 -2.82
C THR A 158 -17.75 -10.91 -4.01
N LEU A 159 -17.34 -10.64 -5.24
CA LEU A 159 -18.07 -11.14 -6.43
C LEU A 159 -18.09 -12.67 -6.47
N ARG A 160 -16.99 -13.34 -6.11
CA ARG A 160 -16.97 -14.81 -5.98
C ARG A 160 -17.90 -15.28 -4.84
N ALA A 161 -17.94 -14.57 -3.72
CA ALA A 161 -18.85 -14.90 -2.62
C ALA A 161 -20.32 -14.77 -3.05
N ILE A 162 -20.67 -13.73 -3.81
CA ILE A 162 -22.01 -13.56 -4.37
C ILE A 162 -22.40 -14.77 -5.25
N ASP A 163 -21.49 -15.20 -6.13
CA ASP A 163 -21.70 -16.35 -7.01
C ASP A 163 -21.76 -17.68 -6.22
N GLU A 164 -20.75 -17.97 -5.41
CA GLU A 164 -20.64 -19.23 -4.65
C GLU A 164 -21.79 -19.44 -3.66
N TYR A 165 -22.22 -18.37 -2.97
CA TYR A 165 -23.35 -18.43 -2.03
C TYR A 165 -24.70 -18.16 -2.70
N GLU A 166 -24.73 -17.98 -4.02
CA GLU A 166 -25.95 -17.68 -4.78
C GLU A 166 -26.71 -16.49 -4.16
N LEU A 167 -25.97 -15.41 -3.78
CA LEU A 167 -26.57 -14.25 -3.13
C LEU A 167 -27.32 -13.38 -4.15
N ASP A 168 -28.54 -13.03 -3.81
CA ASP A 168 -29.34 -12.06 -4.54
C ASP A 168 -29.02 -10.63 -4.06
N PHE A 169 -27.76 -10.27 -4.16
CA PHE A 169 -27.16 -9.00 -3.71
C PHE A 169 -26.32 -8.37 -4.80
N GLU A 170 -26.22 -7.06 -4.77
CA GLU A 170 -25.29 -6.27 -5.60
C GLU A 170 -24.16 -5.73 -4.75
N GLN A 171 -22.91 -5.83 -5.25
CA GLN A 171 -21.78 -5.18 -4.62
C GLN A 171 -21.68 -3.72 -5.07
N ILE A 172 -21.85 -2.79 -4.15
CA ILE A 172 -21.75 -1.36 -4.41
C ILE A 172 -20.27 -0.93 -4.31
N THR A 173 -19.71 -0.52 -5.44
CA THR A 173 -18.33 -0.03 -5.49
C THR A 173 -18.23 1.36 -4.87
N SER A 174 -17.28 1.56 -3.94
CA SER A 174 -17.00 2.84 -3.31
C SER A 174 -15.50 3.04 -3.06
N SER A 175 -15.12 3.95 -2.17
CA SER A 175 -13.74 4.04 -1.65
C SER A 175 -13.68 3.51 -0.22
N GLY A 176 -12.49 3.19 0.29
CA GLY A 176 -12.30 2.79 1.69
C GLY A 176 -12.96 3.78 2.69
N PRO A 177 -12.65 5.10 2.62
CA PRO A 177 -13.32 6.09 3.47
C PRO A 177 -14.85 6.16 3.28
N ALA A 178 -15.36 6.02 2.05
CA ALA A 178 -16.81 6.04 1.81
C ALA A 178 -17.53 4.81 2.39
N MET A 179 -16.93 3.63 2.29
CA MET A 179 -17.41 2.40 2.93
C MET A 179 -17.47 2.57 4.46
N VAL A 180 -16.41 3.11 5.09
CA VAL A 180 -16.39 3.39 6.53
C VAL A 180 -17.47 4.41 6.92
N ALA A 181 -17.67 5.46 6.13
CA ALA A 181 -18.75 6.43 6.37
C ALA A 181 -20.16 5.80 6.27
N SER A 182 -20.34 4.80 5.41
CA SER A 182 -21.59 4.03 5.34
C SER A 182 -21.80 3.17 6.58
N ILE A 183 -20.74 2.48 7.07
CA ILE A 183 -20.79 1.74 8.34
C ILE A 183 -21.12 2.70 9.50
N GLN A 184 -20.44 3.83 9.61
CA GLN A 184 -20.69 4.83 10.65
C GLN A 184 -22.15 5.30 10.67
N ARG A 185 -22.72 5.54 9.50
CA ARG A 185 -24.11 5.95 9.34
C ARG A 185 -25.06 4.86 9.83
N ALA A 186 -24.85 3.63 9.37
CA ALA A 186 -25.66 2.49 9.76
C ALA A 186 -25.61 2.23 11.28
N VAL A 187 -24.42 2.26 11.89
CA VAL A 187 -24.24 2.10 13.35
C VAL A 187 -24.95 3.20 14.13
N ARG A 188 -24.84 4.47 13.70
CA ARG A 188 -25.54 5.60 14.36
C ARG A 188 -27.05 5.45 14.29
N ASP A 189 -27.58 5.00 13.15
CA ASP A 189 -29.01 4.91 12.87
C ASP A 189 -29.59 3.53 13.25
N GLU A 190 -28.78 2.63 13.83
CA GLU A 190 -29.09 1.24 14.18
C GLU A 190 -29.71 0.46 13.00
N SER A 191 -29.35 0.82 11.78
CA SER A 191 -29.79 0.16 10.54
C SER A 191 -28.86 -0.99 10.18
N TRP A 192 -29.38 -1.96 9.41
CA TRP A 192 -28.54 -3.06 8.94
C TRP A 192 -27.66 -2.61 7.78
N ILE A 193 -26.43 -3.13 7.77
CA ILE A 193 -25.48 -2.98 6.69
C ILE A 193 -24.61 -4.23 6.63
N VAL A 194 -24.32 -4.70 5.43
CA VAL A 194 -23.23 -5.63 5.16
C VAL A 194 -22.20 -4.93 4.28
N ALA A 195 -20.94 -5.01 4.69
CA ALA A 195 -19.84 -4.36 3.98
C ALA A 195 -18.65 -5.30 3.84
N THR A 196 -17.75 -4.98 2.90
CA THR A 196 -16.44 -5.63 2.85
C THR A 196 -15.60 -5.22 4.05
N GLY A 197 -14.93 -6.18 4.67
CA GLY A 197 -14.12 -5.94 5.84
C GLY A 197 -12.79 -6.67 5.79
N TRP A 198 -11.77 -6.08 6.42
CA TRP A 198 -10.47 -6.70 6.59
C TRP A 198 -9.81 -6.27 7.90
N LYS A 199 -8.89 -7.11 8.40
CA LYS A 199 -7.97 -6.81 9.49
C LYS A 199 -6.55 -6.98 8.99
N PRO A 200 -5.66 -6.04 9.32
CA PRO A 200 -5.83 -4.88 10.21
C PRO A 200 -6.56 -3.69 9.55
N HIS A 201 -7.36 -2.95 10.32
CA HIS A 201 -8.03 -1.71 9.91
C HIS A 201 -8.59 -0.97 11.13
N TYR A 202 -8.49 0.36 11.18
CA TYR A 202 -8.96 1.18 12.33
C TYR A 202 -10.46 1.05 12.62
N LYS A 203 -11.30 0.68 11.63
CA LYS A 203 -12.75 0.51 11.83
C LYS A 203 -13.11 -0.44 12.97
N TRP A 204 -12.25 -1.44 13.27
CA TRP A 204 -12.48 -2.40 14.36
C TRP A 204 -12.32 -1.78 15.76
N ALA A 205 -11.56 -0.69 15.87
CA ALA A 205 -11.46 0.06 17.12
C ALA A 205 -12.62 1.06 17.28
N ASN A 206 -13.20 1.52 16.16
CA ASN A 206 -14.21 2.58 16.18
C ASN A 206 -15.64 2.07 16.17
N PHE A 207 -15.87 0.84 15.68
CA PHE A 207 -17.21 0.25 15.56
C PHE A 207 -17.22 -1.18 16.09
N ASP A 208 -18.32 -1.55 16.76
CA ASP A 208 -18.58 -2.92 17.16
C ASP A 208 -19.09 -3.73 15.97
N LEU A 209 -18.16 -4.40 15.28
CA LEU A 209 -18.41 -5.16 14.06
C LEU A 209 -18.08 -6.64 14.30
N LYS A 210 -18.71 -7.50 13.52
CA LYS A 210 -18.34 -8.90 13.41
C LYS A 210 -18.22 -9.34 11.95
N TYR A 211 -17.33 -10.30 11.68
CA TYR A 211 -17.35 -11.03 10.43
C TYR A 211 -18.55 -11.98 10.40
N LEU A 212 -19.12 -12.15 9.21
CA LEU A 212 -19.97 -13.30 8.93
C LEU A 212 -19.09 -14.52 8.68
N GLU A 213 -19.51 -15.67 9.21
CA GLU A 213 -18.85 -16.95 8.94
C GLU A 213 -18.89 -17.24 7.43
N ASP A 214 -17.77 -17.76 6.92
CA ASP A 214 -17.57 -18.13 5.52
C ASP A 214 -17.34 -19.64 5.40
N PRO A 215 -18.40 -20.49 5.47
CA PRO A 215 -18.27 -21.95 5.40
C PRO A 215 -17.67 -22.48 4.10
N LYS A 216 -17.74 -21.72 3.01
CA LYS A 216 -17.18 -22.11 1.72
C LYS A 216 -15.73 -21.68 1.53
N GLY A 217 -15.18 -20.87 2.44
CA GLY A 217 -13.77 -20.48 2.44
C GLY A 217 -13.37 -19.54 1.29
N VAL A 218 -14.26 -18.64 0.89
CA VAL A 218 -14.03 -17.67 -0.19
C VAL A 218 -12.98 -16.62 0.20
N TYR A 219 -12.85 -16.36 1.51
CA TYR A 219 -11.96 -15.36 2.08
C TYR A 219 -10.84 -16.00 2.92
N PRO A 220 -9.82 -16.58 2.29
CA PRO A 220 -8.69 -17.17 3.00
C PRO A 220 -7.80 -16.10 3.64
N THR A 221 -6.95 -16.54 4.58
CA THR A 221 -6.02 -15.67 5.31
C THR A 221 -4.78 -15.35 4.48
N ASP A 222 -4.34 -14.10 4.54
CA ASP A 222 -3.14 -13.59 3.87
C ASP A 222 -2.06 -13.13 4.85
N TYR A 223 -0.90 -12.81 4.31
CA TYR A 223 0.07 -11.91 4.94
C TYR A 223 0.13 -10.60 4.15
N ILE A 224 0.56 -9.52 4.80
CA ILE A 224 0.86 -8.25 4.14
C ILE A 224 2.37 -8.19 3.93
N GLY A 225 2.79 -8.00 2.69
CA GLY A 225 4.20 -7.99 2.30
C GLY A 225 4.65 -6.71 1.64
N VAL A 226 5.97 -6.56 1.56
CA VAL A 226 6.64 -5.54 0.76
C VAL A 226 7.00 -6.12 -0.59
N VAL A 227 6.57 -5.46 -1.66
CA VAL A 227 6.92 -5.79 -3.04
C VAL A 227 7.66 -4.63 -3.67
N SER A 228 8.74 -4.90 -4.37
CA SER A 228 9.48 -3.89 -5.13
C SER A 228 9.59 -4.24 -6.61
N ARG A 229 9.93 -3.24 -7.42
CA ARG A 229 10.39 -3.46 -8.79
C ARG A 229 11.71 -4.26 -8.81
N LYS A 230 12.01 -4.92 -9.92
CA LYS A 230 13.34 -5.48 -10.15
C LYS A 230 14.42 -4.39 -10.15
N GLY A 231 15.62 -4.71 -9.71
CA GLY A 231 16.76 -3.79 -9.63
C GLY A 231 16.70 -2.75 -8.50
N PHE A 232 15.65 -2.74 -7.68
CA PHE A 232 15.53 -1.77 -6.59
C PHE A 232 16.65 -1.92 -5.54
N GLU A 233 17.01 -3.15 -5.19
CA GLU A 233 18.07 -3.42 -4.20
C GLU A 233 19.44 -2.98 -4.71
N GLU A 234 19.71 -3.19 -5.99
CA GLU A 234 20.97 -2.78 -6.63
C GLU A 234 21.07 -1.27 -6.75
N ASP A 235 19.95 -0.61 -7.07
CA ASP A 235 19.91 0.86 -7.26
C ASP A 235 19.94 1.63 -5.93
N LYS A 236 19.29 1.07 -4.87
CA LYS A 236 19.01 1.77 -3.60
C LYS A 236 19.18 0.82 -2.40
N PRO A 237 20.40 0.30 -2.17
CA PRO A 237 20.65 -0.78 -1.19
C PRO A 237 20.28 -0.42 0.25
N GLU A 238 20.44 0.86 0.67
CA GLU A 238 20.07 1.29 2.02
C GLU A 238 18.56 1.32 2.22
N ALA A 239 17.82 1.85 1.26
CA ALA A 239 16.35 1.81 1.27
C ALA A 239 15.83 0.37 1.19
N ALA A 240 16.44 -0.47 0.37
CA ALA A 240 16.07 -1.88 0.25
C ALA A 240 16.25 -2.64 1.58
N ARG A 241 17.35 -2.36 2.31
CA ARG A 241 17.57 -2.93 3.65
C ARG A 241 16.48 -2.51 4.62
N PHE A 242 16.11 -1.23 4.63
CA PHE A 242 15.02 -0.71 5.45
C PHE A 242 13.71 -1.48 5.16
N PHE A 243 13.32 -1.62 3.90
CA PHE A 243 12.09 -2.31 3.53
C PHE A 243 12.11 -3.82 3.80
N LYS A 244 13.25 -4.50 3.67
CA LYS A 244 13.40 -5.91 4.05
C LYS A 244 13.18 -6.17 5.54
N ASN A 245 13.53 -5.19 6.37
CA ASN A 245 13.41 -5.27 7.83
C ASN A 245 12.13 -4.63 8.37
N PHE A 246 11.35 -3.95 7.50
CA PHE A 246 10.11 -3.28 7.90
C PHE A 246 9.09 -4.30 8.40
N LYS A 247 8.86 -4.32 9.71
CA LYS A 247 7.98 -5.28 10.35
C LYS A 247 7.27 -4.65 11.54
N LEU A 248 5.98 -4.89 11.63
CA LEU A 248 5.13 -4.39 12.70
C LEU A 248 4.38 -5.55 13.36
N SER A 249 4.31 -5.54 14.68
CA SER A 249 3.35 -6.38 15.39
C SER A 249 1.93 -5.85 15.16
N GLU A 250 0.92 -6.67 15.46
CA GLU A 250 -0.47 -6.26 15.38
C GLU A 250 -0.73 -4.99 16.22
N GLU A 251 -0.27 -4.98 17.46
CA GLU A 251 -0.40 -3.83 18.38
C GLU A 251 0.27 -2.57 17.78
N GLN A 252 1.47 -2.71 17.20
CA GLN A 252 2.20 -1.60 16.61
C GLN A 252 1.49 -1.04 15.37
N LEU A 253 0.94 -1.90 14.52
CA LEU A 253 0.22 -1.48 13.32
C LEU A 253 -1.10 -0.78 13.68
N TYR A 254 -1.86 -1.32 14.64
CA TYR A 254 -3.07 -0.65 15.12
C TYR A 254 -2.77 0.69 15.77
N ALA A 255 -1.73 0.79 16.60
CA ALA A 255 -1.31 2.06 17.20
C ALA A 255 -0.85 3.08 16.15
N LEU A 256 -0.20 2.64 15.07
CA LEU A 256 0.19 3.50 13.96
C LEU A 256 -1.05 4.02 13.20
N MET A 257 -1.97 3.14 12.84
CA MET A 257 -3.23 3.53 12.19
C MET A 257 -4.06 4.50 13.04
N ASP A 258 -4.16 4.25 14.35
CA ASP A 258 -4.86 5.14 15.29
C ASP A 258 -4.21 6.54 15.36
N ALA A 259 -2.88 6.58 15.39
CA ALA A 259 -2.16 7.86 15.39
C ALA A 259 -2.39 8.64 14.08
N VAL A 260 -2.44 7.94 12.95
CA VAL A 260 -2.71 8.54 11.63
C VAL A 260 -4.16 9.01 11.52
N ASP A 261 -5.12 8.21 11.96
CA ASP A 261 -6.55 8.56 11.94
C ASP A 261 -6.84 9.81 12.79
N LYS A 262 -6.26 9.90 14.00
CA LYS A 262 -6.49 11.01 14.93
C LYS A 262 -5.78 12.32 14.57
N ASN A 263 -4.59 12.23 13.97
CA ASN A 263 -3.72 13.40 13.80
C ASN A 263 -3.48 13.79 12.33
N GLY A 264 -4.01 13.00 11.39
CA GLY A 264 -3.69 13.07 9.97
C GLY A 264 -2.43 12.29 9.59
N GLU A 265 -2.31 11.98 8.32
CA GLU A 265 -1.36 11.01 7.76
C GLU A 265 0.09 11.28 8.17
N GLU A 266 0.60 12.45 7.81
CA GLU A 266 2.01 12.78 8.07
C GLU A 266 2.28 13.08 9.55
N ALA A 267 1.39 13.84 10.21
CA ALA A 267 1.57 14.21 11.61
C ALA A 267 1.46 13.00 12.54
N GLY A 268 0.50 12.09 12.27
CA GLY A 268 0.33 10.83 12.99
C GLY A 268 1.53 9.91 12.84
N ALA A 269 2.00 9.71 11.60
CA ALA A 269 3.20 8.92 11.32
C ALA A 269 4.46 9.49 12.00
N LYS A 270 4.65 10.82 11.97
CA LYS A 270 5.75 11.50 12.67
C LYS A 270 5.68 11.31 14.20
N ALA A 271 4.49 11.43 14.78
CA ALA A 271 4.31 11.25 16.22
C ALA A 271 4.62 9.80 16.62
N TRP A 272 4.13 8.83 15.87
CA TRP A 272 4.38 7.41 16.09
C TRP A 272 5.86 7.04 15.90
N TYR A 273 6.49 7.52 14.82
CA TYR A 273 7.93 7.35 14.58
C TYR A 273 8.76 7.83 15.74
N LYS A 274 8.48 9.05 16.25
CA LYS A 274 9.20 9.63 17.39
C LYS A 274 9.10 8.77 18.65
N ALA A 275 7.91 8.22 18.92
CA ALA A 275 7.66 7.35 20.06
C ALA A 275 8.34 5.97 19.92
N ASN A 276 8.51 5.49 18.69
CA ASN A 276 9.04 4.17 18.35
C ASN A 276 10.40 4.21 17.64
N LYS A 277 11.15 5.29 17.81
CA LYS A 277 12.40 5.54 17.05
C LYS A 277 13.39 4.38 17.10
N ALA A 278 13.59 3.78 18.27
CA ALA A 278 14.53 2.67 18.43
C ALA A 278 14.10 1.40 17.63
N LEU A 279 12.81 1.15 17.50
CA LEU A 279 12.30 0.06 16.67
C LEU A 279 12.62 0.34 15.19
N VAL A 280 12.27 1.54 14.72
CA VAL A 280 12.43 1.93 13.31
C VAL A 280 13.90 2.04 12.91
N ASP A 281 14.75 2.54 13.79
CA ASP A 281 16.21 2.57 13.57
C ASP A 281 16.81 1.16 13.44
N GLY A 282 16.17 0.15 14.03
CA GLY A 282 16.57 -1.25 13.87
C GLY A 282 16.29 -1.84 12.47
N TRP A 283 15.52 -1.17 11.62
CA TRP A 283 15.25 -1.59 10.25
C TRP A 283 16.31 -1.08 9.24
N LYS A 284 17.16 -0.12 9.62
CA LYS A 284 18.14 0.58 8.77
C LYS A 284 19.48 -0.16 8.57
#